data_9f457b057bdb153b998f4e3988ddc60d
#
_entry.id   9f457b057bdb153b998f4e3988ddc60d
#
_cell.length_a   1.000
_cell.length_b   1.000
_cell.length_c   1.000
_cell.angle_alpha   90.00
_cell.angle_beta   90.00
_cell.angle_gamma   90.00
#
_symmetry.space_group_name_H-M   'P 1'
#
loop_
_entity.id
_entity.type
_entity.pdbx_description
1 polymer ?
#
loop_
_entity_poly.entity_id
_entity_poly.type
_entity_poly.pdbx_seq_one_letter_code
_entity_poly.pdbx_strand_id
1 'polypeptide(L)'
;MDFVLRRGEILGVAGLQGMGQQDLFNACFGMTPPRAGQILVDGREVALGSPADAILPNIGIGMVPEDRKTEGLFLKLDGRANATLPVAARFARCGVLSARAEGAAVARAFAQVQVDRRAAWTPTGAFSGGNQQKIAIAKWLVAQSRILLLFDPTRGIDVGTKHELYLLMRRYVEAGGAILFHSTEIPEIVHLCDRALVLYGDRVQTELAGEALTEAGIMRAALGGSESGRSAA
;
A
#
# COMPACT_ATOMS: atom_id res chain seq x y z
N MET A 1 6.13 11.00 14.20
CA MET A 1 6.86 10.69 12.96
C MET A 1 6.48 11.74 11.94
N ASP A 2 7.45 12.52 11.41
CA ASP A 2 7.18 13.57 10.42
C ASP A 2 7.78 13.14 9.09
N PHE A 3 6.97 13.10 8.05
CA PHE A 3 7.41 12.75 6.70
C PHE A 3 6.42 13.27 5.65
N VAL A 4 6.85 13.28 4.41
CA VAL A 4 6.02 13.66 3.26
C VAL A 4 6.07 12.57 2.21
N LEU A 5 4.91 12.07 1.80
CA LEU A 5 4.77 11.19 0.63
C LEU A 5 4.38 12.04 -0.58
N ARG A 6 5.16 11.99 -1.65
CA ARG A 6 4.98 12.81 -2.86
C ARG A 6 4.23 12.05 -3.93
N ARG A 7 3.56 12.78 -4.81
CA ARG A 7 2.98 12.18 -6.02
C ARG A 7 4.11 11.66 -6.93
N GLY A 8 3.89 10.51 -7.52
CA GLY A 8 4.84 9.90 -8.44
C GLY A 8 6.00 9.18 -7.75
N GLU A 9 5.93 8.95 -6.42
CA GLU A 9 7.00 8.26 -5.71
C GLU A 9 6.55 6.97 -5.01
N ILE A 10 7.51 6.08 -4.82
CA ILE A 10 7.44 4.96 -3.89
C ILE A 10 8.34 5.31 -2.70
N LEU A 11 7.73 5.63 -1.56
CA LEU A 11 8.42 5.89 -0.30
C LEU A 11 8.49 4.60 0.52
N GLY A 12 9.71 4.12 0.76
CA GLY A 12 9.98 2.95 1.59
C GLY A 12 9.85 3.26 3.08
N VAL A 13 9.41 2.28 3.85
CA VAL A 13 9.46 2.31 5.32
C VAL A 13 10.23 1.08 5.77
N ALA A 14 11.45 1.28 6.25
CA ALA A 14 12.36 0.26 6.72
C ALA A 14 12.51 0.32 8.24
N GLY A 15 13.02 -0.74 8.84
CA GLY A 15 13.35 -0.82 10.27
C GLY A 15 13.25 -2.26 10.77
N LEU A 16 13.79 -2.53 11.94
CA LEU A 16 13.57 -3.81 12.59
C LEU A 16 12.11 -4.00 12.96
N GLN A 17 11.69 -5.25 13.06
CA GLN A 17 10.30 -5.56 13.39
C GLN A 17 9.89 -4.92 14.73
N GLY A 18 8.69 -4.33 14.77
CA GLY A 18 8.16 -3.69 15.98
C GLY A 18 8.64 -2.26 16.23
N MET A 19 9.27 -1.60 15.25
CA MET A 19 9.73 -0.20 15.37
C MET A 19 8.67 0.83 14.92
N GLY A 20 7.38 0.47 14.97
CA GLY A 20 6.26 1.38 14.70
C GLY A 20 5.75 1.39 13.24
N GLN A 21 6.25 0.50 12.37
CA GLN A 21 5.80 0.44 10.98
C GLN A 21 4.29 0.20 10.86
N GLN A 22 3.79 -0.82 11.58
CA GLN A 22 2.37 -1.17 11.56
C GLN A 22 1.50 -0.02 12.08
N ASP A 23 1.92 0.64 13.17
CA ASP A 23 1.19 1.76 13.76
C ASP A 23 1.12 2.95 12.80
N LEU A 24 2.22 3.21 12.06
CA LEU A 24 2.26 4.24 11.02
C LEU A 24 1.22 3.97 9.93
N PHE A 25 1.20 2.76 9.38
CA PHE A 25 0.25 2.37 8.33
C PHE A 25 -1.18 2.40 8.84
N ASN A 26 -1.43 1.89 10.04
CA ASN A 26 -2.75 1.91 10.67
C ASN A 26 -3.25 3.34 10.90
N ALA A 27 -2.40 4.26 11.35
CA ALA A 27 -2.76 5.66 11.52
C ALA A 27 -3.07 6.33 10.17
N CYS A 28 -2.24 6.10 9.15
CA CYS A 28 -2.46 6.64 7.81
C CYS A 28 -3.72 6.09 7.13
N PHE A 29 -4.23 4.93 7.54
CA PHE A 29 -5.47 4.36 7.01
C PHE A 29 -6.70 4.62 7.90
N GLY A 30 -6.51 5.26 9.06
CA GLY A 30 -7.61 5.54 10.00
C GLY A 30 -8.06 4.33 10.82
N MET A 31 -7.24 3.28 10.94
CA MET A 31 -7.52 2.14 11.82
C MET A 31 -7.26 2.49 13.30
N THR A 32 -6.27 3.33 13.55
CA THR A 32 -5.94 3.86 14.87
C THR A 32 -5.72 5.36 14.76
N PRO A 33 -6.26 6.19 15.69
CA PRO A 33 -5.98 7.61 15.66
C PRO A 33 -4.51 7.88 15.99
N PRO A 34 -3.86 8.87 15.35
CA PRO A 34 -2.52 9.29 15.73
C PRO A 34 -2.53 9.83 17.16
N ARG A 35 -1.53 9.48 17.97
CA ARG A 35 -1.39 9.97 19.36
C ARG A 35 -1.16 11.46 19.43
N ALA A 36 -0.52 12.04 18.42
CA ALA A 36 -0.23 13.46 18.27
C ALA A 36 0.08 13.77 16.82
N GLY A 37 0.00 15.07 16.44
CA GLY A 37 0.23 15.53 15.08
C GLY A 37 -1.03 15.51 14.23
N GLN A 38 -0.86 15.65 12.92
CA GLN A 38 -1.94 15.76 11.96
C GLN A 38 -1.57 15.04 10.65
N ILE A 39 -2.57 14.57 9.94
CA ILE A 39 -2.41 13.99 8.61
C ILE A 39 -2.91 15.01 7.60
N LEU A 40 -2.08 15.29 6.59
CA LEU A 40 -2.40 16.23 5.52
C LEU A 40 -2.49 15.49 4.20
N VAL A 41 -3.54 15.74 3.41
CA VAL A 41 -3.67 15.28 2.03
C VAL A 41 -3.85 16.51 1.13
N ASP A 42 -2.94 16.66 0.15
CA ASP A 42 -2.88 17.83 -0.71
C ASP A 42 -2.83 19.16 0.09
N GLY A 43 -2.06 19.17 1.21
CA GLY A 43 -1.89 20.34 2.08
C GLY A 43 -3.08 20.67 2.99
N ARG A 44 -4.11 19.85 3.01
CA ARG A 44 -5.30 20.01 3.86
C ARG A 44 -5.32 18.97 4.94
N GLU A 45 -5.57 19.39 6.16
CA GLU A 45 -5.75 18.48 7.28
C GLU A 45 -6.97 17.58 7.07
N VAL A 46 -6.80 16.29 7.31
CA VAL A 46 -7.87 15.30 7.22
C VAL A 46 -8.00 14.56 8.54
N ALA A 47 -9.23 14.43 9.01
CA ALA A 47 -9.54 13.60 10.17
C ALA A 47 -9.86 12.19 9.67
N LEU A 48 -9.00 11.22 10.03
CA LEU A 48 -9.20 9.82 9.71
C LEU A 48 -9.67 9.09 10.99
N GLY A 49 -10.98 9.06 11.21
CA GLY A 49 -11.60 8.33 12.34
C GLY A 49 -11.87 6.86 12.01
N SER A 50 -11.81 6.50 10.73
CA SER A 50 -12.04 5.14 10.25
C SER A 50 -11.43 4.93 8.85
N PRO A 51 -11.24 3.66 8.41
CA PRO A 51 -10.88 3.35 7.04
C PRO A 51 -11.87 3.90 5.99
N ALA A 52 -13.14 4.07 6.35
CA ALA A 52 -14.14 4.65 5.45
C ALA A 52 -13.83 6.11 5.11
N ASP A 53 -13.26 6.88 6.03
CA ASP A 53 -12.83 8.26 5.78
C ASP A 53 -11.64 8.30 4.80
N ALA A 54 -10.68 7.37 4.97
CA ALA A 54 -9.50 7.28 4.11
C ALA A 54 -9.86 7.01 2.63
N ILE A 55 -10.95 6.26 2.39
CA ILE A 55 -11.41 5.87 1.05
C ILE A 55 -12.19 6.99 0.35
N LEU A 56 -12.56 8.06 1.04
CA LEU A 56 -13.31 9.16 0.44
C LEU A 56 -12.58 9.73 -0.79
N PRO A 57 -13.31 10.15 -1.86
CA PRO A 57 -12.68 10.59 -3.12
C PRO A 57 -11.70 11.76 -2.98
N ASN A 58 -11.93 12.64 -2.01
CA ASN A 58 -11.05 13.78 -1.72
C ASN A 58 -9.78 13.38 -0.94
N ILE A 59 -9.74 12.20 -0.34
CA ILE A 59 -8.61 11.61 0.38
C ILE A 59 -7.95 10.54 -0.47
N GLY A 60 -8.66 9.46 -0.77
CA GLY A 60 -8.27 8.44 -1.74
C GLY A 60 -7.11 7.56 -1.31
N ILE A 61 -7.08 7.13 -0.04
CA ILE A 61 -6.09 6.20 0.50
C ILE A 61 -6.66 4.77 0.45
N GLY A 62 -5.88 3.83 -0.05
CA GLY A 62 -6.16 2.39 0.00
C GLY A 62 -5.04 1.65 0.71
N MET A 63 -5.34 0.56 1.42
CA MET A 63 -4.34 -0.23 2.16
C MET A 63 -4.41 -1.70 1.78
N VAL A 64 -3.25 -2.27 1.45
CA VAL A 64 -3.04 -3.71 1.31
C VAL A 64 -2.27 -4.18 2.53
N PRO A 65 -2.87 -5.00 3.40
CA PRO A 65 -2.26 -5.50 4.62
C PRO A 65 -1.28 -6.64 4.32
N GLU A 66 -0.47 -7.00 5.32
CA GLU A 66 0.45 -8.14 5.27
C GLU A 66 -0.28 -9.46 5.06
N ASP A 67 -1.32 -9.72 5.85
CA ASP A 67 -2.15 -10.91 5.68
C ASP A 67 -3.43 -10.59 4.89
N ARG A 68 -3.31 -10.72 3.57
CA ARG A 68 -4.45 -10.55 2.67
C ARG A 68 -5.59 -11.53 2.91
N LYS A 69 -5.32 -12.71 3.51
CA LYS A 69 -6.33 -13.75 3.67
C LYS A 69 -7.29 -13.48 4.82
N THR A 70 -6.81 -12.84 5.87
CA THR A 70 -7.60 -12.52 7.07
C THR A 70 -8.06 -11.07 7.09
N GLU A 71 -7.28 -10.14 6.53
CA GLU A 71 -7.53 -8.71 6.62
C GLU A 71 -7.86 -8.06 5.27
N GLY A 72 -7.35 -8.63 4.18
CA GLY A 72 -7.44 -8.01 2.86
C GLY A 72 -8.63 -8.45 2.01
N LEU A 73 -9.07 -9.71 2.13
CA LEU A 73 -10.00 -10.35 1.20
C LEU A 73 -11.00 -11.25 1.93
N PHE A 74 -12.21 -11.30 1.41
CA PHE A 74 -13.23 -12.29 1.75
C PHE A 74 -13.07 -13.51 0.82
N LEU A 75 -12.37 -14.54 1.25
CA LEU A 75 -11.98 -15.68 0.42
C LEU A 75 -13.17 -16.47 -0.16
N LYS A 76 -14.33 -16.43 0.50
CA LYS A 76 -15.56 -17.08 0.03
C LYS A 76 -16.31 -16.26 -1.03
N LEU A 77 -16.02 -14.97 -1.17
CA LEU A 77 -16.59 -14.12 -2.19
C LEU A 77 -15.75 -14.16 -3.46
N ASP A 78 -16.39 -13.91 -4.59
CA ASP A 78 -15.69 -13.75 -5.87
C ASP A 78 -14.83 -12.48 -5.90
N GLY A 79 -13.94 -12.39 -6.89
CA GLY A 79 -13.04 -11.25 -7.00
C GLY A 79 -13.77 -9.95 -7.32
N ARG A 80 -14.94 -9.99 -8.01
CA ARG A 80 -15.74 -8.80 -8.27
C ARG A 80 -16.28 -8.22 -6.97
N ALA A 81 -16.90 -9.04 -6.14
CA ALA A 81 -17.41 -8.62 -4.85
C ALA A 81 -16.27 -8.07 -3.96
N ASN A 82 -15.13 -8.76 -3.90
CA ASN A 82 -13.95 -8.28 -3.17
C ASN A 82 -13.47 -6.92 -3.67
N ALA A 83 -13.42 -6.72 -5.00
CA ALA A 83 -12.90 -5.49 -5.59
C ALA A 83 -13.84 -4.30 -5.40
N THR A 84 -15.15 -4.51 -5.30
CA THR A 84 -16.13 -3.42 -5.26
C THR A 84 -16.67 -3.12 -3.87
N LEU A 85 -16.55 -4.06 -2.92
CA LEU A 85 -17.11 -3.94 -1.57
C LEU A 85 -16.80 -2.59 -0.88
N PRO A 86 -15.58 -2.05 -0.87
CA PRO A 86 -15.28 -0.79 -0.19
C PRO A 86 -16.02 0.42 -0.77
N VAL A 87 -16.43 0.34 -2.04
CA VAL A 87 -17.04 1.43 -2.79
C VAL A 87 -18.35 1.03 -3.48
N ALA A 88 -19.00 -0.02 -2.99
CA ALA A 88 -20.23 -0.56 -3.58
C ALA A 88 -21.31 0.52 -3.76
N ALA A 89 -21.42 1.46 -2.83
CA ALA A 89 -22.35 2.58 -2.92
C ALA A 89 -22.17 3.45 -4.18
N ARG A 90 -20.95 3.52 -4.75
CA ARG A 90 -20.68 4.26 -6.01
C ARG A 90 -21.35 3.64 -7.22
N PHE A 91 -21.68 2.35 -7.16
CA PHE A 91 -22.34 1.60 -8.22
C PHE A 91 -23.83 1.46 -7.99
N ALA A 92 -24.37 1.99 -6.87
CA ALA A 92 -25.78 1.95 -6.54
C ALA A 92 -26.51 3.22 -7.01
N ARG A 93 -27.71 3.03 -7.57
CA ARG A 93 -28.65 4.11 -7.84
C ARG A 93 -30.00 3.75 -7.23
N CYS A 94 -30.52 4.61 -6.37
CA CYS A 94 -31.74 4.35 -5.60
C CYS A 94 -31.71 3.00 -4.85
N GLY A 95 -30.55 2.64 -4.26
CA GLY A 95 -30.39 1.38 -3.52
C GLY A 95 -30.16 0.13 -4.38
N VAL A 96 -30.19 0.24 -5.71
CA VAL A 96 -29.98 -0.89 -6.65
C VAL A 96 -28.61 -0.79 -7.28
N LEU A 97 -27.81 -1.87 -7.15
CA LEU A 97 -26.47 -1.96 -7.76
C LEU A 97 -26.60 -2.11 -9.29
N SER A 98 -25.84 -1.30 -10.02
CA SER A 98 -25.70 -1.43 -11.47
C SER A 98 -24.63 -2.46 -11.81
N ALA A 99 -25.02 -3.69 -12.09
CA ALA A 99 -24.11 -4.77 -12.48
C ALA A 99 -23.24 -4.41 -13.70
N ARG A 100 -23.75 -3.57 -14.61
CA ARG A 100 -23.02 -3.09 -15.79
C ARG A 100 -21.88 -2.12 -15.41
N ALA A 101 -22.18 -1.13 -14.56
CA ALA A 101 -21.19 -0.14 -14.13
C ALA A 101 -20.12 -0.79 -13.26
N GLU A 102 -20.53 -1.63 -12.32
CA GLU A 102 -19.65 -2.42 -11.47
C GLU A 102 -18.74 -3.33 -12.31
N GLY A 103 -19.31 -4.15 -13.19
CA GLY A 103 -18.54 -5.07 -14.03
C GLY A 103 -17.54 -4.36 -14.94
N ALA A 104 -17.90 -3.19 -15.49
CA ALA A 104 -16.98 -2.39 -16.30
C ALA A 104 -15.79 -1.84 -15.48
N ALA A 105 -16.03 -1.40 -14.23
CA ALA A 105 -14.96 -0.92 -13.36
C ALA A 105 -14.01 -2.06 -12.96
N VAL A 106 -14.56 -3.22 -12.59
CA VAL A 106 -13.78 -4.42 -12.23
C VAL A 106 -12.96 -4.91 -13.42
N ALA A 107 -13.57 -5.00 -14.61
CA ALA A 107 -12.84 -5.46 -15.81
C ALA A 107 -11.63 -4.59 -16.13
N ARG A 108 -11.75 -3.25 -15.98
CA ARG A 108 -10.61 -2.33 -16.16
C ARG A 108 -9.51 -2.57 -15.11
N ALA A 109 -9.88 -2.65 -13.84
CA ALA A 109 -8.91 -2.87 -12.76
C ALA A 109 -8.21 -4.23 -12.89
N PHE A 110 -8.97 -5.30 -13.20
CA PHE A 110 -8.42 -6.64 -13.40
C PHE A 110 -7.47 -6.73 -14.60
N ALA A 111 -7.75 -5.99 -15.68
CA ALA A 111 -6.84 -5.87 -16.81
C ALA A 111 -5.52 -5.18 -16.42
N GLN A 112 -5.57 -4.14 -15.58
CA GLN A 112 -4.37 -3.43 -15.12
C GLN A 112 -3.45 -4.31 -14.27
N VAL A 113 -4.01 -5.14 -13.39
CA VAL A 113 -3.26 -6.06 -12.54
C VAL A 113 -3.03 -7.43 -13.18
N GLN A 114 -3.53 -7.67 -14.38
CA GLN A 114 -3.39 -8.94 -15.09
C GLN A 114 -3.84 -10.15 -14.25
N VAL A 115 -4.96 -10.03 -13.56
CA VAL A 115 -5.54 -11.15 -12.82
C VAL A 115 -6.28 -12.10 -13.75
N ASP A 116 -6.36 -13.37 -13.37
CA ASP A 116 -7.16 -14.37 -14.10
C ASP A 116 -8.60 -13.88 -14.31
N ARG A 117 -9.08 -13.92 -15.56
CA ARG A 117 -10.42 -13.44 -15.90
C ARG A 117 -11.54 -14.12 -15.12
N ARG A 118 -11.35 -15.40 -14.74
CA ARG A 118 -12.30 -16.16 -13.91
C ARG A 118 -12.50 -15.57 -12.52
N ALA A 119 -11.54 -14.75 -12.04
CA ALA A 119 -11.63 -14.14 -10.73
C ALA A 119 -12.88 -13.28 -10.54
N ALA A 120 -13.47 -12.76 -11.62
CA ALA A 120 -14.68 -11.95 -11.53
C ALA A 120 -15.91 -12.69 -10.98
N TRP A 121 -15.92 -14.04 -11.06
CA TRP A 121 -17.07 -14.88 -10.66
C TRP A 121 -16.68 -16.18 -9.92
N THR A 122 -15.42 -16.33 -9.59
CA THR A 122 -14.93 -17.49 -8.84
C THR A 122 -14.52 -17.03 -7.44
N PRO A 123 -14.82 -17.80 -6.37
CA PRO A 123 -14.36 -17.50 -5.03
C PRO A 123 -12.86 -17.24 -4.97
N THR A 124 -12.47 -16.14 -4.35
CA THR A 124 -11.08 -15.68 -4.32
C THR A 124 -10.13 -16.69 -3.67
N GLY A 125 -10.64 -17.50 -2.73
CA GLY A 125 -9.89 -18.58 -2.11
C GLY A 125 -9.41 -19.69 -3.04
N ALA A 126 -10.01 -19.83 -4.24
CA ALA A 126 -9.61 -20.82 -5.23
C ALA A 126 -8.37 -20.43 -6.06
N PHE A 127 -7.88 -19.20 -5.91
CA PHE A 127 -6.73 -18.68 -6.66
C PHE A 127 -5.42 -18.79 -5.89
N SER A 128 -4.32 -18.80 -6.65
CA SER A 128 -2.95 -18.71 -6.09
C SER A 128 -2.77 -17.43 -5.27
N GLY A 129 -1.78 -17.43 -4.37
CA GLY A 129 -1.43 -16.26 -3.57
C GLY A 129 -1.19 -15.01 -4.42
N GLY A 130 -0.55 -15.14 -5.57
CA GLY A 130 -0.31 -14.05 -6.49
C GLY A 130 -1.59 -13.44 -7.08
N ASN A 131 -2.55 -14.28 -7.52
CA ASN A 131 -3.83 -13.79 -8.00
C ASN A 131 -4.66 -13.15 -6.87
N GLN A 132 -4.62 -13.70 -5.67
CA GLN A 132 -5.25 -13.08 -4.49
C GLN A 132 -4.65 -11.69 -4.23
N GLN A 133 -3.33 -11.54 -4.31
CA GLN A 133 -2.65 -10.26 -4.13
C GLN A 133 -3.08 -9.24 -5.19
N LYS A 134 -3.14 -9.67 -6.45
CA LYS A 134 -3.63 -8.84 -7.55
C LYS A 134 -5.07 -8.37 -7.32
N ILE A 135 -5.94 -9.24 -6.79
CA ILE A 135 -7.33 -8.85 -6.43
C ILE A 135 -7.33 -7.83 -5.28
N ALA A 136 -6.47 -8.02 -4.26
CA ALA A 136 -6.36 -7.07 -3.14
C ALA A 136 -5.93 -5.66 -3.61
N ILE A 137 -5.06 -5.58 -4.61
CA ILE A 137 -4.65 -4.30 -5.21
C ILE A 137 -5.75 -3.76 -6.13
N ALA A 138 -6.37 -4.62 -6.96
CA ALA A 138 -7.46 -4.23 -7.86
C ALA A 138 -8.62 -3.57 -7.12
N LYS A 139 -8.90 -3.99 -5.90
CA LYS A 139 -9.88 -3.37 -4.99
C LYS A 139 -9.65 -1.86 -4.88
N TRP A 140 -8.41 -1.44 -4.71
CA TRP A 140 -8.05 -0.03 -4.56
C TRP A 140 -7.99 0.73 -5.89
N LEU A 141 -7.73 0.02 -7.00
CA LEU A 141 -7.87 0.60 -8.34
C LEU A 141 -9.35 0.85 -8.69
N VAL A 142 -10.25 -0.06 -8.30
CA VAL A 142 -11.70 0.16 -8.43
C VAL A 142 -12.16 1.32 -7.55
N ALA A 143 -11.61 1.45 -6.37
CA ALA A 143 -11.85 2.58 -5.47
C ALA A 143 -11.25 3.89 -5.99
N GLN A 144 -10.43 3.88 -7.04
CA GLN A 144 -9.71 5.03 -7.57
C GLN A 144 -8.82 5.71 -6.51
N SER A 145 -8.21 4.89 -5.67
CA SER A 145 -7.28 5.38 -4.67
C SER A 145 -6.10 6.09 -5.34
N ARG A 146 -5.68 7.21 -4.75
CA ARG A 146 -4.53 8.01 -5.23
C ARG A 146 -3.26 7.68 -4.45
N ILE A 147 -3.43 7.15 -3.27
CA ILE A 147 -2.36 6.75 -2.34
C ILE A 147 -2.57 5.28 -2.00
N LEU A 148 -1.55 4.47 -2.17
CA LEU A 148 -1.55 3.07 -1.75
C LEU A 148 -0.59 2.87 -0.59
N LEU A 149 -1.09 2.32 0.49
CA LEU A 149 -0.32 1.82 1.61
C LEU A 149 -0.13 0.33 1.40
N LEU A 150 1.08 -0.11 1.10
CA LEU A 150 1.40 -1.51 0.81
C LEU A 150 2.28 -2.05 1.94
N PHE A 151 1.70 -2.87 2.82
CA PHE A 151 2.39 -3.44 3.97
C PHE A 151 2.74 -4.90 3.69
N ASP A 152 4.01 -5.15 3.40
CA ASP A 152 4.61 -6.44 3.03
C ASP A 152 3.82 -7.20 1.92
N PRO A 153 3.48 -6.52 0.80
CA PRO A 153 2.55 -7.03 -0.19
C PRO A 153 3.10 -8.24 -0.97
N THR A 154 4.38 -8.49 -0.87
CA THR A 154 5.10 -9.55 -1.58
C THR A 154 5.24 -10.82 -0.76
N ARG A 155 4.83 -10.82 0.49
CA ARG A 155 4.91 -11.96 1.38
C ARG A 155 4.07 -13.14 0.89
N GLY A 156 4.72 -14.30 0.81
CA GLY A 156 4.05 -15.56 0.43
C GLY A 156 3.54 -15.61 -1.01
N ILE A 157 4.21 -14.89 -1.92
CA ILE A 157 3.99 -14.99 -3.37
C ILE A 157 5.28 -15.44 -4.07
N ASP A 158 5.13 -16.05 -5.24
CA ASP A 158 6.26 -16.54 -6.04
C ASP A 158 7.03 -15.38 -6.71
N VAL A 159 8.29 -15.66 -7.11
CA VAL A 159 9.20 -14.67 -7.68
C VAL A 159 8.65 -14.04 -8.97
N GLY A 160 7.96 -14.81 -9.81
CA GLY A 160 7.38 -14.28 -11.04
C GLY A 160 6.29 -13.25 -10.74
N THR A 161 5.41 -13.56 -9.81
CA THR A 161 4.35 -12.65 -9.37
C THR A 161 4.92 -11.42 -8.64
N LYS A 162 6.01 -11.56 -7.86
CA LYS A 162 6.69 -10.40 -7.27
C LYS A 162 7.11 -9.40 -8.34
N HIS A 163 7.76 -9.88 -9.40
CA HIS A 163 8.20 -9.02 -10.51
C HIS A 163 7.02 -8.27 -11.18
N GLU A 164 5.92 -8.97 -11.44
CA GLU A 164 4.72 -8.34 -12.00
C GLU A 164 4.15 -7.25 -11.08
N LEU A 165 4.20 -7.49 -9.78
CA LEU A 165 3.76 -6.52 -8.76
C LEU A 165 4.68 -5.27 -8.75
N TYR A 166 6.00 -5.44 -8.87
CA TYR A 166 6.94 -4.32 -8.95
C TYR A 166 6.67 -3.44 -10.18
N LEU A 167 6.43 -4.06 -11.33
CA LEU A 167 6.05 -3.34 -12.54
C LEU A 167 4.71 -2.61 -12.39
N LEU A 168 3.75 -3.21 -11.68
CA LEU A 168 2.47 -2.56 -11.38
C LEU A 168 2.67 -1.33 -10.49
N MET A 169 3.47 -1.43 -9.43
CA MET A 169 3.78 -0.32 -8.52
C MET A 169 4.43 0.85 -9.28
N ARG A 170 5.42 0.58 -10.13
CA ARG A 170 6.06 1.61 -10.96
C ARG A 170 5.07 2.28 -11.89
N ARG A 171 4.27 1.53 -12.64
CA ARG A 171 3.22 2.10 -13.51
C ARG A 171 2.20 2.93 -12.75
N TYR A 172 1.88 2.52 -11.52
CA TYR A 172 0.92 3.26 -10.68
C TYR A 172 1.45 4.64 -10.30
N VAL A 173 2.71 4.75 -9.89
CA VAL A 173 3.31 6.04 -9.52
C VAL A 173 3.60 6.91 -10.76
N GLU A 174 4.03 6.32 -11.89
CA GLU A 174 4.18 7.01 -13.17
C GLU A 174 2.87 7.63 -13.67
N ALA A 175 1.73 7.01 -13.34
CA ALA A 175 0.40 7.56 -13.60
C ALA A 175 -0.03 8.66 -12.60
N GLY A 176 0.87 9.08 -11.69
CA GLY A 176 0.62 10.14 -10.71
C GLY A 176 0.08 9.67 -9.36
N GLY A 177 0.04 8.36 -9.12
CA GLY A 177 -0.23 7.80 -7.79
C GLY A 177 0.94 8.00 -6.84
N ALA A 178 0.76 7.66 -5.57
CA ALA A 178 1.81 7.63 -4.56
C ALA A 178 1.73 6.32 -3.76
N ILE A 179 2.87 5.75 -3.38
CA ILE A 179 2.93 4.49 -2.64
C ILE A 179 3.77 4.67 -1.39
N LEU A 180 3.20 4.36 -0.22
CA LEU A 180 3.96 4.08 0.99
C LEU A 180 4.15 2.57 1.06
N PHE A 181 5.40 2.13 1.04
CA PHE A 181 5.76 0.72 0.89
C PHE A 181 6.58 0.22 2.07
N HIS A 182 6.15 -0.84 2.71
CA HIS A 182 6.93 -1.59 3.68
C HIS A 182 7.18 -3.00 3.17
N SER A 183 8.39 -3.48 3.34
CA SER A 183 8.77 -4.88 3.13
C SER A 183 9.74 -5.33 4.21
N THR A 184 9.60 -6.58 4.64
CA THR A 184 10.59 -7.25 5.49
C THR A 184 11.85 -7.63 4.70
N GLU A 185 11.79 -7.64 3.37
CA GLU A 185 12.93 -7.89 2.48
C GLU A 185 13.60 -6.55 2.11
N ILE A 186 14.69 -6.20 2.79
CA ILE A 186 15.43 -4.93 2.55
C ILE A 186 15.80 -4.72 1.09
N PRO A 187 16.22 -5.75 0.31
CA PRO A 187 16.50 -5.60 -1.11
C PRO A 187 15.31 -5.04 -1.92
N GLU A 188 14.06 -5.36 -1.55
CA GLU A 188 12.89 -4.80 -2.22
C GLU A 188 12.81 -3.28 -2.02
N ILE A 189 13.09 -2.80 -0.82
CA ILE A 189 13.09 -1.36 -0.51
C ILE A 189 14.18 -0.64 -1.32
N VAL A 190 15.39 -1.20 -1.36
CA VAL A 190 16.52 -0.62 -2.10
C VAL A 190 16.23 -0.52 -3.60
N HIS A 191 15.60 -1.55 -4.19
CA HIS A 191 15.37 -1.60 -5.64
C HIS A 191 14.10 -0.88 -6.10
N LEU A 192 13.08 -0.79 -5.24
CA LEU A 192 11.78 -0.26 -5.63
C LEU A 192 11.55 1.19 -5.21
N CYS A 193 12.12 1.61 -4.08
CA CYS A 193 11.79 2.90 -3.50
C CYS A 193 12.68 4.01 -4.06
N ASP A 194 12.11 5.19 -4.19
CA ASP A 194 12.85 6.40 -4.58
C ASP A 194 13.64 6.97 -3.39
N ARG A 195 13.11 6.73 -2.19
CA ARG A 195 13.74 7.00 -0.89
C ARG A 195 13.11 6.13 0.19
N ALA A 196 13.74 5.99 1.34
CA ALA A 196 13.24 5.21 2.46
C ALA A 196 13.37 5.95 3.78
N LEU A 197 12.31 5.88 4.59
CA LEU A 197 12.32 6.23 5.99
C LEU A 197 12.82 5.01 6.77
N VAL A 198 13.83 5.19 7.59
CA VAL A 198 14.31 4.14 8.49
C VAL A 198 13.79 4.43 9.90
N LEU A 199 13.01 3.50 10.45
CA LEU A 199 12.42 3.64 11.78
C LEU A 199 13.30 2.98 12.84
N TYR A 200 13.43 3.66 13.99
CA TYR A 200 14.04 3.14 15.20
C TYR A 200 13.34 3.73 16.42
N GLY A 201 12.89 2.88 17.35
CA GLY A 201 12.22 3.30 18.58
C GLY A 201 10.99 4.19 18.33
N ASP A 202 10.10 3.78 17.44
CA ASP A 202 8.85 4.48 17.04
C ASP A 202 9.08 5.89 16.45
N ARG A 203 10.27 6.15 15.90
CA ARG A 203 10.62 7.44 15.27
C ARG A 203 11.27 7.21 13.92
N VAL A 204 11.19 8.22 13.06
CA VAL A 204 12.01 8.28 11.86
C VAL A 204 13.43 8.63 12.31
N GLN A 205 14.32 7.65 12.22
CA GLN A 205 15.75 7.82 12.55
C GLN A 205 16.46 8.62 11.47
N THR A 206 16.21 8.28 10.23
CA THR A 206 16.77 8.95 9.07
C THR A 206 15.95 8.70 7.83
N GLU A 207 16.16 9.51 6.81
CA GLU A 207 15.66 9.31 5.44
C GLU A 207 16.86 9.03 4.52
N LEU A 208 16.80 7.96 3.76
CA LEU A 208 17.84 7.55 2.80
C LEU A 208 17.32 7.69 1.38
N ALA A 209 18.14 8.25 0.48
CA ALA A 209 17.82 8.41 -0.93
C ALA A 209 19.07 8.31 -1.80
N GLY A 210 18.90 8.04 -3.11
CA GLY A 210 20.01 7.95 -4.07
C GLY A 210 21.08 6.95 -3.64
N GLU A 211 22.35 7.35 -3.67
CA GLU A 211 23.49 6.49 -3.33
C GLU A 211 23.50 6.03 -1.86
N ALA A 212 22.83 6.74 -0.96
CA ALA A 212 22.72 6.36 0.47
C ALA A 212 21.69 5.24 0.69
N LEU A 213 20.75 5.02 -0.25
CA LEU A 213 19.72 3.99 -0.16
C LEU A 213 20.31 2.62 -0.51
N THR A 214 20.99 2.02 0.45
CA THR A 214 21.64 0.71 0.33
C THR A 214 21.20 -0.20 1.48
N GLU A 215 21.34 -1.51 1.31
CA GLU A 215 21.06 -2.47 2.40
C GLU A 215 21.88 -2.16 3.65
N ALA A 216 23.17 -1.85 3.47
CA ALA A 216 24.06 -1.49 4.58
C ALA A 216 23.65 -0.17 5.25
N GLY A 217 23.20 0.82 4.46
CA GLY A 217 22.68 2.10 4.98
C GLY A 217 21.43 1.90 5.82
N ILE A 218 20.47 1.14 5.29
CA ILE A 218 19.22 0.80 6.00
C ILE A 218 19.52 0.04 7.30
N MET A 219 20.36 -1.01 7.25
CA MET A 219 20.69 -1.81 8.43
C MET A 219 21.40 -1.00 9.51
N ARG A 220 22.34 -0.14 9.13
CA ARG A 220 23.05 0.74 10.09
C ARG A 220 22.07 1.66 10.82
N ALA A 221 21.19 2.31 10.07
CA ALA A 221 20.20 3.22 10.65
C ALA A 221 19.16 2.47 11.50
N ALA A 222 18.71 1.29 11.06
CA ALA A 222 17.77 0.44 11.79
C ALA A 222 18.31 -0.11 13.11
N LEU A 223 19.64 -0.13 13.29
CA LEU A 223 20.32 -0.48 14.54
C LEU A 223 20.62 0.75 15.42
N GLY A 224 20.12 1.94 15.07
CA GLY A 224 20.33 3.17 15.83
C GLY A 224 21.65 3.89 15.54
N GLY A 225 22.39 3.46 14.50
CA GLY A 225 23.60 4.14 14.05
C GLY A 225 23.28 5.47 13.38
N SER A 226 23.82 6.58 13.85
CA SER A 226 23.76 7.88 13.18
C SER A 226 24.94 8.07 12.23
N GLU A 227 24.78 8.88 11.16
CA GLU A 227 25.88 9.23 10.24
C GLU A 227 26.99 10.10 10.86
N SER A 228 26.94 10.38 12.15
CA SER A 228 27.88 11.25 12.86
C SER A 228 29.26 10.61 13.15
N GLY A 229 29.80 9.79 12.26
CA GLY A 229 31.07 9.07 12.38
C GLY A 229 32.12 9.32 11.27
N ARG A 230 32.00 10.40 10.48
CA ARG A 230 33.06 10.77 9.51
C ARG A 230 33.32 12.27 9.49
N SER A 231 33.89 12.76 10.62
CA SER A 231 34.68 13.99 10.60
C SER A 231 35.55 14.01 11.82
N ALA A 232 36.69 13.34 11.75
CA ALA A 232 37.94 13.61 12.49
C ALA A 232 38.93 12.45 12.25
N ALA A 233 39.74 12.54 11.24
CA ALA A 233 41.13 12.08 11.21
C ALA A 233 41.79 12.65 9.95
#